data_7052a1e261469a4b1969456f106354b3
#
_entry.id   7052a1e261469a4b1969456f106354b3
#
_cell.length_a   1.000
_cell.length_b   1.000
_cell.length_c   1.000
_cell.angle_alpha   90.00
_cell.angle_beta   90.00
_cell.angle_gamma   90.00
#
_symmetry.space_group_name_H-M   'P 1'
#
loop_
_entity.id
_entity.type
_entity.pdbx_description
1 polymer ?
#
loop_
_entity_poly.entity_id
_entity_poly.type
_entity_poly.pdbx_seq_one_letter_code
_entity_poly.pdbx_strand_id
1 'polypeptide(L)'
;MNELDIDETFLDVIKPALEKSRKENIPVISMKIGRKIITGKQTNILSPAGSLILNAMKELTKIPDDIDLLSPNILEPMLNLKHELKTGNRLTLPEILTALSICSTTNPIVEKAINNLKKIKGCEAHATYIVDNGDKKTLKNLKINLTCEPEYMVNDEYNFE
;
A
#
# COMPACT_ATOMS: atom_id res chain seq x y z
N MET A 1 -21.95 -10.95 -20.01
CA MET A 1 -20.64 -10.82 -20.53
C MET A 1 -19.64 -10.40 -19.47
N ASN A 2 -18.55 -11.05 -19.51
CA ASN A 2 -17.55 -10.87 -18.46
C ASN A 2 -16.93 -9.48 -18.43
N GLU A 3 -16.90 -8.80 -19.58
CA GLU A 3 -16.35 -7.46 -19.64
C GLU A 3 -17.12 -6.46 -18.79
N LEU A 4 -18.44 -6.54 -18.79
CA LEU A 4 -19.25 -5.64 -17.98
C LEU A 4 -19.00 -5.84 -16.49
N ASP A 5 -18.92 -7.09 -16.08
CA ASP A 5 -18.66 -7.39 -14.67
C ASP A 5 -17.27 -6.95 -14.24
N ILE A 6 -16.29 -7.13 -15.13
CA ILE A 6 -14.93 -6.68 -14.87
C ILE A 6 -14.88 -5.16 -14.80
N ASP A 7 -15.56 -4.48 -15.72
CA ASP A 7 -15.60 -3.03 -15.77
C ASP A 7 -16.22 -2.43 -14.50
N GLU A 8 -17.27 -3.04 -13.98
CA GLU A 8 -17.90 -2.59 -12.75
C GLU A 8 -16.94 -2.71 -11.57
N THR A 9 -16.24 -3.85 -11.46
CA THR A 9 -15.29 -4.08 -10.39
C THR A 9 -14.14 -3.07 -10.48
N PHE A 10 -13.62 -2.84 -11.69
CA PHE A 10 -12.56 -1.87 -11.88
C PHE A 10 -13.00 -0.46 -11.56
N LEU A 11 -14.21 -0.08 -11.94
CA LEU A 11 -14.72 1.26 -11.65
C LEU A 11 -14.79 1.51 -10.15
N ASP A 12 -15.11 0.49 -9.36
CA ASP A 12 -15.17 0.61 -7.92
C ASP A 12 -13.83 1.00 -7.29
N VAL A 13 -12.71 0.59 -7.90
CA VAL A 13 -11.38 0.92 -7.37
C VAL A 13 -10.70 2.05 -8.13
N ILE A 14 -10.97 2.17 -9.44
CA ILE A 14 -10.34 3.19 -10.27
C ILE A 14 -10.80 4.59 -9.86
N LYS A 15 -12.09 4.77 -9.69
CA LYS A 15 -12.68 6.07 -9.39
C LYS A 15 -12.13 6.68 -8.09
N PRO A 16 -12.18 5.95 -6.96
CA PRO A 16 -11.62 6.50 -5.72
C PRO A 16 -10.13 6.83 -5.82
N ALA A 17 -9.36 6.00 -6.50
CA ALA A 17 -7.94 6.26 -6.67
C ALA A 17 -7.70 7.52 -7.49
N LEU A 18 -8.39 7.68 -8.62
CA LEU A 18 -8.24 8.86 -9.46
C LEU A 18 -8.70 10.13 -8.76
N GLU A 19 -9.84 10.07 -8.10
CA GLU A 19 -10.35 11.24 -7.38
C GLU A 19 -9.38 11.71 -6.31
N LYS A 20 -8.86 10.79 -5.53
CA LYS A 20 -7.92 11.13 -4.47
C LYS A 20 -6.60 11.62 -5.04
N SER A 21 -6.12 10.99 -6.10
CA SER A 21 -4.88 11.39 -6.75
C SER A 21 -4.98 12.80 -7.34
N ARG A 22 -6.07 13.09 -8.02
CA ARG A 22 -6.28 14.41 -8.61
C ARG A 22 -6.45 15.49 -7.56
N LYS A 23 -7.17 15.17 -6.49
CA LYS A 23 -7.41 16.12 -5.40
C LYS A 23 -6.12 16.48 -4.69
N GLU A 24 -5.28 15.51 -4.41
CA GLU A 24 -4.05 15.71 -3.66
C GLU A 24 -2.80 15.81 -4.52
N ASN A 25 -2.94 15.55 -5.82
CA ASN A 25 -1.85 15.59 -6.81
C ASN A 25 -0.68 14.70 -6.42
N ILE A 26 -0.97 13.48 -5.99
CA ILE A 26 0.02 12.49 -5.57
C ILE A 26 -0.35 11.10 -6.09
N PRO A 27 0.62 10.18 -6.19
CA PRO A 27 0.33 8.79 -6.52
C PRO A 27 -0.54 8.14 -5.45
N VAL A 28 -1.57 7.43 -5.90
CA VAL A 28 -2.54 6.77 -5.03
C VAL A 28 -2.83 5.38 -5.57
N ILE A 29 -3.11 4.47 -4.66
CA ILE A 29 -3.59 3.14 -4.98
C ILE A 29 -4.84 2.88 -4.15
N SER A 30 -5.84 2.24 -4.73
CA SER A 30 -7.05 1.85 -4.02
C SER A 30 -7.27 0.36 -4.14
N MET A 31 -7.97 -0.20 -3.17
CA MET A 31 -8.28 -1.63 -3.14
C MET A 31 -9.68 -1.81 -2.56
N LYS A 32 -10.42 -2.75 -3.12
CA LYS A 32 -11.75 -3.08 -2.63
C LYS A 32 -11.67 -4.32 -1.74
N ILE A 33 -12.10 -4.17 -0.50
CA ILE A 33 -12.21 -5.28 0.45
C ILE A 33 -13.68 -5.43 0.82
N GLY A 34 -14.31 -6.50 0.35
CA GLY A 34 -15.75 -6.65 0.52
C GLY A 34 -16.48 -5.49 -0.15
N ARG A 35 -17.15 -4.67 0.66
CA ARG A 35 -17.88 -3.50 0.16
C ARG A 35 -17.13 -2.18 0.42
N LYS A 36 -15.99 -2.25 1.08
CA LYS A 36 -15.22 -1.04 1.41
C LYS A 36 -14.09 -0.81 0.45
N ILE A 37 -13.84 0.46 0.20
CA ILE A 37 -12.70 0.89 -0.60
C ILE A 37 -11.66 1.45 0.36
N ILE A 38 -10.46 0.87 0.29
CA ILE A 38 -9.31 1.30 1.09
C ILE A 38 -8.34 1.99 0.14
N THR A 39 -7.79 3.10 0.54
CA THR A 39 -6.80 3.81 -0.28
C THR A 39 -5.48 3.91 0.44
N GLY A 40 -4.41 4.01 -0.35
CA GLY A 40 -3.09 4.31 0.15
C GLY A 40 -2.48 5.39 -0.72
N LYS A 41 -1.90 6.41 -0.10
CA LYS A 41 -1.25 7.49 -0.83
C LYS A 41 0.22 7.54 -0.50
N GLN A 42 1.00 8.09 -1.43
CA GLN A 42 2.40 8.33 -1.17
C GLN A 42 2.56 9.37 -0.06
N THR A 43 3.41 9.07 0.90
CA THR A 43 3.78 10.00 1.95
C THR A 43 5.29 10.22 1.91
N ASN A 44 5.81 11.07 2.80
CA ASN A 44 7.25 11.26 2.90
C ASN A 44 7.97 10.00 3.39
N ILE A 45 7.25 9.10 4.00
CA ILE A 45 7.80 7.93 4.68
C ILE A 45 7.49 6.63 3.94
N LEU A 46 6.29 6.53 3.34
CA LEU A 46 5.75 5.28 2.83
C LEU A 46 5.43 5.36 1.34
N SER A 47 5.67 4.26 0.63
CA SER A 47 5.14 4.11 -0.73
C SER A 47 3.62 3.98 -0.66
N PRO A 48 2.90 4.27 -1.76
CA PRO A 48 1.44 4.10 -1.77
C PRO A 48 1.00 2.68 -1.42
N ALA A 49 1.70 1.67 -1.93
CA ALA A 49 1.37 0.28 -1.63
C ALA A 49 1.56 -0.04 -0.15
N GLY A 50 2.62 0.47 0.46
CA GLY A 50 2.84 0.32 1.89
C GLY A 50 1.72 0.95 2.71
N SER A 51 1.33 2.16 2.34
CA SER A 51 0.22 2.85 2.99
C SER A 51 -1.09 2.07 2.85
N LEU A 52 -1.35 1.55 1.64
CA LEU A 52 -2.55 0.78 1.35
C LEU A 52 -2.67 -0.44 2.26
N ILE A 53 -1.60 -1.23 2.34
CA ILE A 53 -1.64 -2.48 3.11
C ILE A 53 -1.75 -2.19 4.61
N LEU A 54 -1.08 -1.16 5.10
CA LEU A 54 -1.25 -0.77 6.50
C LEU A 54 -2.70 -0.36 6.81
N ASN A 55 -3.31 0.42 5.92
CA ASN A 55 -4.71 0.82 6.08
C ASN A 55 -5.65 -0.38 5.99
N ALA A 56 -5.37 -1.31 5.08
CA ALA A 56 -6.16 -2.52 4.95
C ALA A 56 -6.08 -3.39 6.21
N MET A 57 -4.88 -3.54 6.76
CA MET A 57 -4.69 -4.30 7.98
C MET A 57 -5.43 -3.68 9.16
N LYS A 58 -5.42 -2.36 9.27
CA LYS A 58 -6.18 -1.65 10.30
C LYS A 58 -7.67 -1.88 10.14
N GLU A 59 -8.17 -1.79 8.92
CA GLU A 59 -9.59 -2.02 8.64
C GLU A 59 -10.00 -3.44 9.01
N LEU A 60 -9.23 -4.42 8.60
CA LEU A 60 -9.55 -5.83 8.86
C LEU A 60 -9.42 -6.22 10.33
N THR A 61 -8.54 -5.55 11.05
CA THR A 61 -8.28 -5.86 12.47
C THR A 61 -9.09 -4.94 13.40
N LYS A 62 -9.83 -3.97 12.83
CA LYS A 62 -10.63 -3.00 13.59
C LYS A 62 -9.77 -2.14 14.50
N ILE A 63 -8.65 -1.69 13.99
CA ILE A 63 -7.74 -0.79 14.68
C ILE A 63 -8.08 0.64 14.29
N PRO A 64 -8.29 1.56 15.26
CA PRO A 64 -8.53 2.97 14.94
C PRO A 64 -7.40 3.61 14.15
N ASP A 65 -7.74 4.59 13.32
CA ASP A 65 -6.76 5.25 12.44
C ASP A 65 -5.66 5.98 13.22
N ASP A 66 -5.95 6.42 14.43
CA ASP A 66 -4.99 7.14 15.25
C ASP A 66 -3.97 6.23 15.94
N ILE A 67 -4.12 4.91 15.80
CA ILE A 67 -3.17 3.95 16.34
C ILE A 67 -2.28 3.45 15.20
N ASP A 68 -0.97 3.61 15.38
CA ASP A 68 0.00 3.18 14.39
C ASP A 68 0.36 1.71 14.56
N LEU A 69 0.34 0.94 13.47
CA LEU A 69 0.86 -0.43 13.49
C LEU A 69 2.37 -0.44 13.60
N LEU A 70 3.03 0.53 13.00
CA LEU A 70 4.47 0.74 13.11
C LEU A 70 4.70 2.13 13.67
N SER A 71 5.33 2.19 14.83
CA SER A 71 5.60 3.48 15.46
C SER A 71 6.69 4.24 14.71
N PRO A 72 6.71 5.58 14.82
CA PRO A 72 7.81 6.37 14.26
C PRO A 72 9.19 5.93 14.76
N ASN A 73 9.26 5.43 15.98
CA ASN A 73 10.52 4.95 16.55
C ASN A 73 11.10 3.76 15.79
N ILE A 74 10.26 3.02 15.06
CA ILE A 74 10.69 1.91 14.23
C ILE A 74 10.96 2.38 12.80
N LEU A 75 10.10 3.26 12.28
CA LEU A 75 10.20 3.72 10.90
C LEU A 75 11.43 4.60 10.67
N GLU A 76 11.73 5.45 11.64
CA GLU A 76 12.82 6.42 11.50
C GLU A 76 14.19 5.77 11.28
N PRO A 77 14.62 4.77 12.09
CA PRO A 77 15.89 4.10 11.83
C PRO A 77 15.94 3.43 10.45
N MET A 78 14.84 2.86 10.01
CA MET A 78 14.77 2.23 8.68
C MET A 78 15.00 3.25 7.58
N LEU A 79 14.35 4.42 7.68
CA LEU A 79 14.52 5.49 6.71
C LEU A 79 15.94 6.04 6.72
N ASN A 80 16.51 6.23 7.90
CA ASN A 80 17.87 6.73 8.04
C ASN A 80 18.86 5.78 7.37
N LEU A 81 18.69 4.47 7.56
CA LEU A 81 19.53 3.49 6.91
C LEU A 81 19.39 3.53 5.40
N LYS A 82 18.17 3.67 4.89
CA LYS A 82 17.93 3.77 3.45
C LYS A 82 18.62 5.00 2.87
N HIS A 83 18.54 6.12 3.57
CA HIS A 83 19.20 7.34 3.11
C HIS A 83 20.72 7.18 3.09
N GLU A 84 21.30 6.55 4.10
CA GLU A 84 22.73 6.27 4.13
C GLU A 84 23.17 5.36 2.99
N LEU A 85 22.37 4.32 2.72
CA LEU A 85 22.66 3.36 1.66
C LEU A 85 22.24 3.85 0.28
N LYS A 86 21.56 4.99 0.22
CA LYS A 86 21.02 5.56 -1.03
C LYS A 86 20.12 4.59 -1.78
N THR A 87 19.31 3.85 -1.03
CA THR A 87 18.40 2.84 -1.59
C THR A 87 16.97 3.35 -1.77
N GLY A 88 16.73 4.62 -1.51
CA GLY A 88 15.42 5.25 -1.71
C GLY A 88 15.07 6.19 -0.58
N ASN A 89 13.97 6.92 -0.78
CA ASN A 89 13.51 7.94 0.16
C ASN A 89 12.30 7.49 0.98
N ARG A 90 11.70 6.39 0.61
CA ARG A 90 10.48 5.88 1.27
C ARG A 90 10.61 4.40 1.54
N LEU A 91 9.84 3.94 2.52
CA LEU A 91 9.75 2.51 2.82
C LEU A 91 8.80 1.86 1.82
N THR A 92 9.25 0.75 1.24
CA THR A 92 8.47 -0.04 0.30
C THR A 92 7.59 -1.04 1.05
N LEU A 93 6.63 -1.64 0.34
CA LEU A 93 5.76 -2.65 0.94
C LEU A 93 6.54 -3.83 1.52
N PRO A 94 7.51 -4.44 0.81
CA PRO A 94 8.28 -5.53 1.42
C PRO A 94 8.98 -5.13 2.71
N GLU A 95 9.54 -3.93 2.76
CA GLU A 95 10.22 -3.44 3.96
C GLU A 95 9.25 -3.27 5.13
N ILE A 96 8.06 -2.76 4.86
CA ILE A 96 7.03 -2.59 5.87
C ILE A 96 6.57 -3.94 6.41
N LEU A 97 6.35 -4.91 5.53
CA LEU A 97 5.94 -6.26 5.95
C LEU A 97 7.01 -6.92 6.79
N THR A 98 8.28 -6.73 6.44
CA THR A 98 9.40 -7.24 7.24
C THR A 98 9.40 -6.62 8.63
N ALA A 99 9.23 -5.30 8.72
CA ALA A 99 9.17 -4.62 10.01
C ALA A 99 8.00 -5.09 10.85
N LEU A 100 6.83 -5.26 10.25
CA LEU A 100 5.66 -5.79 10.94
C LEU A 100 5.89 -7.19 11.45
N SER A 101 6.55 -8.02 10.65
CA SER A 101 6.89 -9.39 11.03
C SER A 101 7.75 -9.42 12.30
N ILE A 102 8.73 -8.52 12.37
CA ILE A 102 9.59 -8.41 13.55
C ILE A 102 8.78 -7.93 14.75
N CYS A 103 7.95 -6.91 14.58
CA CYS A 103 7.12 -6.35 15.65
C CYS A 103 6.11 -7.35 16.18
N SER A 104 5.63 -8.25 15.33
CA SER A 104 4.63 -9.24 15.73
C SER A 104 5.13 -10.19 16.82
N THR A 105 6.44 -10.32 16.96
CA THR A 105 7.03 -11.20 17.98
C THR A 105 6.75 -10.70 19.40
N THR A 106 6.53 -9.39 19.57
CA THR A 106 6.29 -8.78 20.87
C THR A 106 4.98 -8.01 20.95
N ASN A 107 4.25 -7.89 19.85
CA ASN A 107 3.03 -7.09 19.82
C ASN A 107 1.87 -7.94 19.30
N PRO A 108 0.94 -8.36 20.17
CA PRO A 108 -0.17 -9.21 19.76
C PRO A 108 -1.12 -8.55 18.75
N ILE A 109 -1.24 -7.23 18.77
CA ILE A 109 -2.08 -6.51 17.83
C ILE A 109 -1.49 -6.61 16.42
N VAL A 110 -0.19 -6.44 16.31
CA VAL A 110 0.51 -6.59 15.03
C VAL A 110 0.42 -8.03 14.53
N GLU A 111 0.57 -9.00 15.41
CA GLU A 111 0.41 -10.40 15.04
C GLU A 111 -0.97 -10.67 14.46
N LYS A 112 -2.01 -10.15 15.12
CA LYS A 112 -3.38 -10.30 14.64
C LYS A 112 -3.55 -9.62 13.28
N ALA A 113 -2.98 -8.44 13.09
CA ALA A 113 -3.06 -7.73 11.82
C ALA A 113 -2.40 -8.51 10.70
N ILE A 114 -1.23 -9.10 10.96
CA ILE A 114 -0.54 -9.93 9.97
C ILE A 114 -1.38 -11.16 9.62
N ASN A 115 -2.00 -11.78 10.61
CA ASN A 115 -2.85 -12.95 10.36
C ASN A 115 -4.06 -12.60 9.48
N ASN A 116 -4.49 -11.36 9.49
CA ASN A 116 -5.60 -10.90 8.65
C ASN A 116 -5.19 -10.60 7.20
N LEU A 117 -3.89 -10.60 6.88
CA LEU A 117 -3.45 -10.36 5.51
C LEU A 117 -4.03 -11.34 4.51
N LYS A 118 -4.24 -12.59 4.90
CA LYS A 118 -4.82 -13.59 4.00
C LYS A 118 -6.23 -13.24 3.54
N LYS A 119 -6.91 -12.33 4.25
CA LYS A 119 -8.27 -11.91 3.88
C LYS A 119 -8.31 -10.99 2.67
N ILE A 120 -7.16 -10.45 2.24
CA ILE A 120 -7.10 -9.59 1.06
C ILE A 120 -6.83 -10.37 -0.23
N LYS A 121 -6.65 -11.67 -0.13
CA LYS A 121 -6.45 -12.52 -1.30
C LYS A 121 -7.62 -12.39 -2.26
N GLY A 122 -7.33 -12.12 -3.52
CA GLY A 122 -8.35 -11.97 -4.57
C GLY A 122 -8.94 -10.58 -4.68
N CYS A 123 -8.53 -9.64 -3.82
CA CYS A 123 -9.03 -8.27 -3.92
C CYS A 123 -8.52 -7.58 -5.19
N GLU A 124 -9.34 -6.66 -5.71
CA GLU A 124 -8.97 -5.82 -6.84
C GLU A 124 -8.36 -4.52 -6.34
N ALA A 125 -7.28 -4.11 -6.99
CA ALA A 125 -6.61 -2.85 -6.66
C ALA A 125 -6.26 -2.09 -7.93
N HIS A 126 -6.19 -0.76 -7.82
CA HIS A 126 -5.84 0.10 -8.94
C HIS A 126 -4.91 1.21 -8.48
N ALA A 127 -3.80 1.35 -9.20
CA ALA A 127 -2.81 2.39 -8.94
C ALA A 127 -2.85 3.45 -10.02
N THR A 128 -2.74 4.73 -9.63
CA THR A 128 -2.70 5.86 -10.55
C THR A 128 -1.28 6.14 -11.05
N TYR A 129 -0.36 5.25 -10.76
CA TYR A 129 1.05 5.40 -11.09
C TYR A 129 1.62 4.05 -11.51
N ILE A 130 2.82 4.04 -12.05
CA ILE A 130 3.51 2.79 -12.36
C ILE A 130 4.15 2.28 -11.07
N VAL A 131 3.62 1.16 -10.57
CA VAL A 131 4.10 0.55 -9.33
C VAL A 131 5.47 -0.06 -9.56
N ASP A 132 6.41 0.19 -8.64
CA ASP A 132 7.75 -0.36 -8.78
C ASP A 132 7.74 -1.88 -8.62
N ASN A 133 8.82 -2.51 -9.07
CA ASN A 133 8.89 -3.97 -9.14
C ASN A 133 8.77 -4.66 -7.79
N GLY A 134 9.34 -4.09 -6.74
CA GLY A 134 9.27 -4.67 -5.40
C GLY A 134 7.85 -4.68 -4.85
N ASP A 135 7.18 -3.55 -4.92
CA ASP A 135 5.80 -3.44 -4.46
C ASP A 135 4.85 -4.27 -5.32
N LYS A 136 5.05 -4.22 -6.64
CA LYS A 136 4.24 -4.99 -7.59
C LYS A 136 4.33 -6.49 -7.32
N LYS A 137 5.55 -6.99 -7.14
CA LYS A 137 5.78 -8.40 -6.85
C LYS A 137 5.13 -8.81 -5.54
N THR A 138 5.26 -7.97 -4.52
CA THR A 138 4.68 -8.25 -3.22
C THR A 138 3.16 -8.28 -3.28
N LEU A 139 2.53 -7.32 -3.96
CA LEU A 139 1.09 -7.33 -4.15
C LEU A 139 0.63 -8.58 -4.90
N LYS A 140 1.37 -9.00 -5.92
CA LYS A 140 1.07 -10.23 -6.64
C LYS A 140 1.17 -11.45 -5.73
N ASN A 141 2.19 -11.49 -4.88
CA ASN A 141 2.38 -12.61 -3.95
C ASN A 141 1.28 -12.64 -2.88
N LEU A 142 0.70 -11.50 -2.55
CA LEU A 142 -0.47 -11.41 -1.68
C LEU A 142 -1.76 -11.78 -2.41
N LYS A 143 -1.68 -12.11 -3.69
CA LYS A 143 -2.82 -12.50 -4.53
C LYS A 143 -3.80 -11.35 -4.75
N ILE A 144 -3.29 -10.15 -4.83
CA ILE A 144 -4.07 -8.96 -5.18
C ILE A 144 -4.01 -8.76 -6.70
N ASN A 145 -5.17 -8.54 -7.30
CA ASN A 145 -5.27 -8.27 -8.74
C ASN A 145 -5.07 -6.78 -8.97
N LEU A 146 -3.91 -6.40 -9.48
CA LEU A 146 -3.51 -5.00 -9.61
C LEU A 146 -3.63 -4.53 -11.05
N THR A 147 -4.23 -3.34 -11.24
CA THR A 147 -4.17 -2.60 -12.50
C THR A 147 -3.49 -1.26 -12.24
N CYS A 148 -2.83 -0.74 -13.27
CA CYS A 148 -2.09 0.52 -13.15
C CYS A 148 -2.44 1.45 -14.30
N GLU A 149 -2.42 2.76 -13.99
CA GLU A 149 -2.49 3.80 -15.01
C GLU A 149 -1.20 4.60 -14.96
N PRO A 150 -0.56 4.87 -16.10
CA PRO A 150 0.67 5.65 -16.09
C PRO A 150 0.41 7.16 -16.02
N GLU A 151 -0.52 7.58 -15.20
CA GLU A 151 -0.87 8.99 -15.06
C GLU A 151 0.19 9.76 -14.25
N TYR A 152 0.74 9.10 -13.24
CA TYR A 152 1.81 9.67 -12.43
C TYR A 152 2.99 8.73 -12.42
N MET A 153 4.17 9.29 -12.47
CA MET A 153 5.38 8.52 -12.24
C MET A 153 5.90 8.84 -10.87
N VAL A 154 6.56 7.88 -10.24
CA VAL A 154 7.14 8.10 -8.92
C VAL A 154 8.28 9.09 -9.07
N ASN A 155 8.15 10.27 -8.44
CA ASN A 155 9.12 11.35 -8.59
C ASN A 155 10.54 10.96 -8.18
N ASP A 156 10.66 10.04 -7.25
CA ASP A 156 11.97 9.59 -6.79
C ASP A 156 12.81 8.99 -7.91
N GLU A 157 12.16 8.37 -8.89
CA GLU A 157 12.86 7.78 -10.01
C GLU A 157 13.52 8.82 -10.89
N TYR A 158 12.93 10.00 -10.98
CA TYR A 158 13.49 11.09 -11.74
C TYR A 158 14.66 11.74 -11.03
N ASN A 159 14.60 11.77 -9.73
CA ASN A 159 15.60 12.45 -8.92
C ASN A 159 16.94 11.74 -8.92
N PHE A 160 16.96 10.49 -9.37
CA PHE A 160 18.19 9.71 -9.45
C PHE A 160 18.95 9.95 -10.74
N GLU A 161 18.31 10.59 -11.67
CA GLU A 161 18.92 10.91 -12.95
C GLU A 161 19.52 12.30 -12.97
#